data_ff024097ecb99d84fa48cd01d3a080b5
#
_entry.id   ff024097ecb99d84fa48cd01d3a080b5
#
_cell.length_a   1.000
_cell.length_b   1.000
_cell.length_c   1.000
_cell.angle_alpha   90.00
_cell.angle_beta   90.00
_cell.angle_gamma   90.00
#
_symmetry.space_group_name_H-M   'P 1'
#
loop_
_entity.id
_entity.type
_entity.pdbx_description
1 polymer ?
#
loop_
_entity_poly.entity_id
_entity_poly.type
_entity_poly.pdbx_seq_one_letter_code
_entity_poly.pdbx_strand_id
1 'polypeptide(L)'
;IQKWIISHDTNGYITIMNAQSKKVLDVSGASTKNGTNIQQYESNGSRAQKWVGIKQEDGSVEFISALNCNICVDLSGGKAVNNANIQIYSSNGSRAQKWILTKTLLMSEIIVELALEHKDDIKDGTYVIKSAINSNYVLQVAGSSNNNKANVQLYTGNGSEGQKWIISHDTNGYITVMNAQSKKVLDVNGASTKNGT
;
A
#
# COMPACT_ATOMS: atom_id res chain seq x y z
N ILE A 1 -5.67 8.80 -11.46
CA ILE A 1 -6.69 8.21 -10.58
C ILE A 1 -6.64 8.95 -9.24
N GLN A 2 -7.78 9.46 -8.79
CA GLN A 2 -7.90 10.09 -7.48
C GLN A 2 -7.95 8.99 -6.39
N LYS A 3 -7.10 9.14 -5.37
CA LYS A 3 -7.01 8.19 -4.25
C LYS A 3 -7.43 8.86 -2.96
N TRP A 4 -8.15 8.12 -2.13
CA TRP A 4 -8.62 8.56 -0.82
C TRP A 4 -8.18 7.56 0.24
N ILE A 5 -7.75 8.06 1.38
CA ILE A 5 -7.31 7.27 2.53
C ILE A 5 -8.44 7.30 3.56
N ILE A 6 -8.91 6.12 3.95
CA ILE A 6 -9.92 5.98 5.00
C ILE A 6 -9.21 5.54 6.27
N SER A 7 -9.40 6.28 7.34
CA SER A 7 -8.87 5.97 8.68
C SER A 7 -9.98 6.00 9.73
N HIS A 8 -9.84 5.18 10.77
CA HIS A 8 -10.79 5.10 11.89
C HIS A 8 -10.22 5.82 13.10
N ASP A 9 -11.07 6.49 13.85
CA ASP A 9 -10.75 6.95 15.19
C ASP A 9 -11.14 5.89 16.25
N THR A 10 -10.80 6.14 17.51
CA THR A 10 -11.08 5.23 18.63
C THR A 10 -12.57 5.01 18.90
N ASN A 11 -13.45 5.87 18.40
CA ASN A 11 -14.90 5.76 18.52
C ASN A 11 -15.57 5.10 17.32
N GLY A 12 -14.78 4.64 16.34
CA GLY A 12 -15.27 3.98 15.12
C GLY A 12 -15.70 4.94 14.01
N TYR A 13 -15.59 6.26 14.18
CA TYR A 13 -15.81 7.18 13.08
C TYR A 13 -14.67 7.10 12.07
N ILE A 14 -15.00 7.26 10.80
CA ILE A 14 -14.02 7.34 9.72
C ILE A 14 -13.78 8.79 9.30
N THR A 15 -12.54 9.04 8.90
CA THR A 15 -12.10 10.24 8.18
C THR A 15 -11.69 9.83 6.76
N ILE A 16 -12.10 10.59 5.76
CA ILE A 16 -11.82 10.32 4.34
C ILE A 16 -10.89 11.43 3.83
N MET A 17 -9.61 11.11 3.66
CA MET A 17 -8.57 12.07 3.30
C MET A 17 -8.14 11.89 1.85
N ASN A 18 -8.05 12.98 1.09
CA ASN A 18 -7.45 12.96 -0.24
C ASN A 18 -5.94 12.67 -0.15
N ALA A 19 -5.48 11.66 -0.89
CA ALA A 19 -4.09 11.18 -0.80
C ALA A 19 -3.07 12.23 -1.27
N GLN A 20 -3.45 13.13 -2.16
CA GLN A 20 -2.57 14.17 -2.72
C GLN A 20 -2.58 15.45 -1.87
N SER A 21 -3.76 16.03 -1.64
CA SER A 21 -3.89 17.32 -0.94
C SER A 21 -3.75 17.20 0.57
N LYS A 22 -3.88 15.97 1.13
CA LYS A 22 -3.92 15.68 2.58
C LYS A 22 -5.10 16.35 3.31
N LYS A 23 -6.03 16.94 2.57
CA LYS A 23 -7.26 17.50 3.10
C LYS A 23 -8.32 16.41 3.24
N VAL A 24 -9.25 16.61 4.17
CA VAL A 24 -10.30 15.64 4.46
C VAL A 24 -11.65 16.07 3.90
N LEU A 25 -12.52 15.09 3.69
CA LEU A 25 -13.90 15.33 3.27
C LEU A 25 -14.66 16.01 4.42
N ASP A 26 -15.29 17.14 4.13
CA ASP A 26 -15.85 18.05 5.12
C ASP A 26 -17.20 18.58 4.66
N VAL A 27 -18.17 18.63 5.59
CA VAL A 27 -19.48 19.28 5.34
C VAL A 27 -19.35 20.77 5.54
N SER A 28 -19.52 21.54 4.48
CA SER A 28 -19.36 23.00 4.51
C SER A 28 -20.19 23.66 5.59
N GLY A 29 -19.51 24.44 6.47
CA GLY A 29 -20.13 25.13 7.59
C GLY A 29 -20.78 24.22 8.63
N ALA A 30 -20.47 22.93 8.65
CA ALA A 30 -21.10 21.93 9.54
C ALA A 30 -22.64 21.97 9.48
N SER A 31 -23.21 22.37 8.37
CA SER A 31 -24.66 22.48 8.15
C SER A 31 -25.28 21.09 7.96
N THR A 32 -26.46 20.86 8.53
CA THR A 32 -27.23 19.61 8.35
C THR A 32 -28.36 19.75 7.31
N LYS A 33 -28.41 20.86 6.57
CA LYS A 33 -29.44 21.09 5.56
C LYS A 33 -29.17 20.26 4.31
N ASN A 34 -30.20 19.66 3.75
CA ASN A 34 -30.14 18.98 2.46
C ASN A 34 -29.56 19.91 1.38
N GLY A 35 -28.65 19.39 0.55
CA GLY A 35 -27.98 20.16 -0.48
C GLY A 35 -26.72 20.90 0.01
N THR A 36 -26.37 20.80 1.30
CA THR A 36 -25.11 21.40 1.78
C THR A 36 -23.93 20.73 1.08
N ASN A 37 -23.03 21.55 0.54
CA ASN A 37 -21.86 21.09 -0.20
C ASN A 37 -20.90 20.27 0.68
N ILE A 38 -20.33 19.23 0.11
CA ILE A 38 -19.18 18.52 0.65
C ILE A 38 -17.93 19.04 -0.05
N GLN A 39 -16.95 19.39 0.73
CA GLN A 39 -15.68 19.98 0.29
C GLN A 39 -14.49 19.22 0.85
N GLN A 40 -13.29 19.52 0.37
CA GLN A 40 -12.07 19.12 1.08
C GLN A 40 -11.59 20.31 1.94
N TYR A 41 -11.26 20.03 3.19
CA TYR A 41 -10.81 21.00 4.17
C TYR A 41 -9.65 20.47 5.01
N GLU A 42 -8.90 21.35 5.66
CA GLU A 42 -7.85 20.92 6.60
C GLU A 42 -8.46 20.12 7.75
N SER A 43 -7.76 19.07 8.16
CA SER A 43 -8.23 18.22 9.26
C SER A 43 -8.26 19.00 10.57
N ASN A 44 -9.42 19.12 11.19
CA ASN A 44 -9.65 19.81 12.46
C ASN A 44 -10.36 18.94 13.50
N GLY A 45 -10.66 17.67 13.17
CA GLY A 45 -11.29 16.70 14.05
C GLY A 45 -12.77 16.97 14.37
N SER A 46 -13.41 17.96 13.74
CA SER A 46 -14.82 18.28 13.95
C SER A 46 -15.75 17.17 13.44
N ARG A 47 -17.00 17.17 13.90
CA ARG A 47 -18.04 16.25 13.41
C ARG A 47 -18.36 16.41 11.93
N ALA A 48 -18.10 17.60 11.34
CA ALA A 48 -18.27 17.84 9.91
C ALA A 48 -17.34 17.00 9.04
N GLN A 49 -16.26 16.45 9.62
CA GLN A 49 -15.24 15.64 8.98
C GLN A 49 -15.29 14.16 9.36
N LYS A 50 -16.30 13.76 10.13
CA LYS A 50 -16.46 12.40 10.64
C LYS A 50 -17.65 11.73 10.00
N TRP A 51 -17.46 10.46 9.63
CA TRP A 51 -18.44 9.66 8.93
C TRP A 51 -18.60 8.28 9.57
N VAL A 52 -19.74 7.66 9.37
CA VAL A 52 -19.97 6.24 9.64
C VAL A 52 -20.18 5.55 8.30
N GLY A 53 -19.36 4.55 7.98
CA GLY A 53 -19.51 3.74 6.77
C GLY A 53 -20.41 2.54 7.03
N ILE A 54 -21.54 2.45 6.34
CA ILE A 54 -22.47 1.32 6.45
C ILE A 54 -22.42 0.52 5.17
N LYS A 55 -21.88 -0.71 5.26
CA LYS A 55 -21.85 -1.64 4.12
C LYS A 55 -23.25 -2.15 3.83
N GLN A 56 -23.66 -2.07 2.58
CA GLN A 56 -24.94 -2.56 2.08
C GLN A 56 -24.82 -4.00 1.59
N GLU A 57 -25.96 -4.69 1.41
CA GLU A 57 -26.01 -6.07 0.89
C GLU A 57 -25.42 -6.22 -0.52
N ASP A 58 -25.54 -5.17 -1.34
CA ASP A 58 -24.97 -5.12 -2.70
C ASP A 58 -23.46 -4.84 -2.75
N GLY A 59 -22.81 -4.77 -1.58
CA GLY A 59 -21.37 -4.50 -1.43
C GLY A 59 -20.99 -3.02 -1.50
N SER A 60 -21.93 -2.12 -1.77
CA SER A 60 -21.72 -0.68 -1.70
C SER A 60 -21.63 -0.20 -0.24
N VAL A 61 -21.22 1.05 -0.06
CA VAL A 61 -21.12 1.69 1.26
C VAL A 61 -21.91 2.99 1.22
N GLU A 62 -22.73 3.22 2.25
CA GLU A 62 -23.33 4.52 2.55
C GLU A 62 -22.49 5.23 3.62
N PHE A 63 -22.18 6.51 3.42
CA PHE A 63 -21.42 7.32 4.38
C PHE A 63 -22.36 8.26 5.11
N ILE A 64 -22.73 7.91 6.34
CA ILE A 64 -23.58 8.72 7.22
C ILE A 64 -22.73 9.80 7.90
N SER A 65 -23.23 11.02 7.98
CA SER A 65 -22.54 12.12 8.65
C SER A 65 -22.63 12.01 10.17
N ALA A 66 -21.53 12.26 10.88
CA ALA A 66 -21.52 12.36 12.33
C ALA A 66 -22.25 13.62 12.87
N LEU A 67 -22.66 14.55 11.99
CA LEU A 67 -23.48 15.68 12.34
C LEU A 67 -24.93 15.28 12.63
N ASN A 68 -25.47 14.31 11.86
CA ASN A 68 -26.84 13.82 11.99
C ASN A 68 -26.94 12.42 11.34
N CYS A 69 -27.47 11.45 12.07
CA CYS A 69 -27.58 10.07 11.58
C CYS A 69 -28.57 9.86 10.42
N ASN A 70 -29.37 10.86 10.07
CA ASN A 70 -30.34 10.79 8.98
C ASN A 70 -29.84 11.44 7.68
N ILE A 71 -28.59 11.90 7.61
CA ILE A 71 -28.01 12.50 6.42
C ILE A 71 -26.75 11.76 6.00
N CYS A 72 -26.54 11.64 4.71
CA CYS A 72 -25.42 10.93 4.13
C CYS A 72 -24.79 11.66 2.95
N VAL A 73 -23.66 11.15 2.48
CA VAL A 73 -22.98 11.62 1.26
C VAL A 73 -23.84 11.26 0.05
N ASP A 74 -24.15 12.24 -0.76
CA ASP A 74 -25.12 12.13 -1.86
C ASP A 74 -24.57 12.80 -3.14
N LEU A 75 -24.79 12.11 -4.27
CA LEU A 75 -24.53 12.67 -5.59
C LEU A 75 -25.70 13.59 -6.01
N SER A 76 -25.47 14.87 -6.02
CA SER A 76 -26.50 15.87 -6.34
C SER A 76 -27.20 15.57 -7.68
N GLY A 77 -28.54 15.47 -7.63
CA GLY A 77 -29.36 15.14 -8.79
C GLY A 77 -29.23 13.72 -9.33
N GLY A 78 -28.42 12.85 -8.69
CA GLY A 78 -28.27 11.44 -9.04
C GLY A 78 -27.67 11.18 -10.44
N LYS A 79 -27.01 12.15 -11.06
CA LYS A 79 -26.43 12.04 -12.41
C LYS A 79 -24.91 11.91 -12.34
N ALA A 80 -24.37 10.76 -12.69
CA ALA A 80 -22.93 10.49 -12.71
C ALA A 80 -22.29 11.09 -13.98
N VAL A 81 -21.99 12.37 -13.95
CA VAL A 81 -21.33 13.14 -15.02
C VAL A 81 -20.13 13.90 -14.45
N ASN A 82 -19.21 14.32 -15.32
CA ASN A 82 -18.09 15.15 -14.91
C ASN A 82 -18.59 16.45 -14.24
N ASN A 83 -17.93 16.85 -13.15
CA ASN A 83 -18.23 18.02 -12.35
C ASN A 83 -19.59 17.96 -11.59
N ALA A 84 -20.22 16.78 -11.52
CA ALA A 84 -21.37 16.61 -10.64
C ALA A 84 -20.98 16.88 -9.18
N ASN A 85 -21.81 17.63 -8.48
CA ASN A 85 -21.54 18.03 -7.11
C ASN A 85 -21.85 16.90 -6.13
N ILE A 86 -21.06 16.83 -5.04
CA ILE A 86 -21.31 15.96 -3.90
C ILE A 86 -21.81 16.82 -2.74
N GLN A 87 -22.86 16.36 -2.11
CA GLN A 87 -23.58 17.07 -1.05
C GLN A 87 -23.91 16.12 0.11
N ILE A 88 -24.41 16.64 1.21
CA ILE A 88 -25.20 15.85 2.14
C ILE A 88 -26.67 15.93 1.79
N TYR A 89 -27.38 14.83 2.00
CA TYR A 89 -28.82 14.74 1.80
C TYR A 89 -29.43 13.72 2.77
N SER A 90 -30.74 13.84 3.03
CA SER A 90 -31.46 12.85 3.84
C SER A 90 -31.27 11.46 3.25
N SER A 91 -30.91 10.49 4.11
CA SER A 91 -30.75 9.10 3.70
C SER A 91 -32.09 8.57 3.16
N ASN A 92 -32.08 8.06 1.93
CA ASN A 92 -33.27 7.60 1.21
C ASN A 92 -33.02 6.28 0.44
N GLY A 93 -31.85 5.68 0.62
CA GLY A 93 -31.48 4.40 0.03
C GLY A 93 -31.27 4.43 -1.49
N SER A 94 -31.29 5.61 -2.12
CA SER A 94 -31.09 5.73 -3.57
C SER A 94 -29.66 5.39 -3.99
N ARG A 95 -29.46 5.07 -5.28
CA ARG A 95 -28.12 4.84 -5.84
C ARG A 95 -27.20 6.03 -5.75
N ALA A 96 -27.74 7.26 -5.65
CA ALA A 96 -26.96 8.48 -5.47
C ALA A 96 -26.19 8.51 -4.13
N GLN A 97 -26.59 7.67 -3.17
CA GLN A 97 -26.03 7.59 -1.81
C GLN A 97 -25.17 6.34 -1.59
N LYS A 98 -25.00 5.52 -2.63
CA LYS A 98 -24.26 4.27 -2.59
C LYS A 98 -22.93 4.38 -3.31
N TRP A 99 -21.84 4.06 -2.61
CA TRP A 99 -20.46 4.24 -3.07
C TRP A 99 -19.74 2.90 -3.12
N ILE A 100 -19.02 2.62 -4.20
CA ILE A 100 -18.22 1.41 -4.36
C ILE A 100 -16.78 1.73 -3.98
N LEU A 101 -16.24 0.99 -3.01
CA LEU A 101 -14.85 1.12 -2.57
C LEU A 101 -14.00 0.05 -3.24
N THR A 102 -12.99 0.49 -3.97
CA THR A 102 -11.96 -0.41 -4.50
C THR A 102 -10.65 -0.13 -3.78
N LYS A 103 -10.16 -1.11 -3.01
CA LYS A 103 -8.88 -0.97 -2.34
C LYS A 103 -7.76 -0.87 -3.40
N THR A 104 -6.95 0.16 -3.28
CA THR A 104 -5.72 0.29 -4.07
C THR A 104 -4.55 0.17 -3.12
N LEU A 105 -3.74 -0.86 -3.31
CA LEU A 105 -2.53 -1.05 -2.52
C LEU A 105 -1.46 -0.02 -2.90
N LEU A 106 -0.71 0.45 -1.93
CA LEU A 106 0.56 1.12 -2.16
C LEU A 106 1.58 0.08 -2.66
N MET A 107 2.59 0.51 -3.40
CA MET A 107 3.63 -0.42 -3.88
C MET A 107 4.29 -1.17 -2.70
N SER A 108 4.49 -0.50 -1.57
CA SER A 108 5.03 -1.12 -0.35
C SER A 108 4.10 -2.21 0.23
N GLU A 109 2.78 -2.03 0.16
CA GLU A 109 1.81 -3.03 0.61
C GLU A 109 1.77 -4.23 -0.33
N ILE A 110 1.83 -3.99 -1.65
CA ILE A 110 1.90 -5.06 -2.67
C ILE A 110 3.14 -5.93 -2.45
N ILE A 111 4.29 -5.31 -2.18
CA ILE A 111 5.55 -6.04 -1.94
C ILE A 111 5.45 -6.88 -0.66
N VAL A 112 4.85 -6.36 0.42
CA VAL A 112 4.64 -7.12 1.67
C VAL A 112 3.69 -8.30 1.44
N GLU A 113 2.56 -8.08 0.76
CA GLU A 113 1.62 -9.17 0.45
C GLU A 113 2.31 -10.25 -0.40
N LEU A 114 3.07 -9.85 -1.44
CA LEU A 114 3.81 -10.78 -2.29
C LEU A 114 4.86 -11.57 -1.49
N ALA A 115 5.59 -10.91 -0.60
CA ALA A 115 6.59 -11.57 0.25
C ALA A 115 5.96 -12.60 1.20
N LEU A 116 4.81 -12.28 1.80
CA LEU A 116 4.08 -13.19 2.68
C LEU A 116 3.45 -14.37 1.92
N GLU A 117 2.93 -14.15 0.70
CA GLU A 117 2.36 -15.19 -0.16
C GLU A 117 3.43 -16.23 -0.56
N HIS A 118 4.64 -15.77 -0.89
CA HIS A 118 5.73 -16.59 -1.42
C HIS A 118 6.83 -16.95 -0.40
N LYS A 119 6.62 -16.65 0.89
CA LYS A 119 7.64 -16.90 1.95
C LYS A 119 8.08 -18.36 2.07
N ASP A 120 7.24 -19.29 1.65
CA ASP A 120 7.50 -20.72 1.75
C ASP A 120 8.05 -21.34 0.45
N ASP A 121 8.15 -20.57 -0.64
CA ASP A 121 8.67 -21.03 -1.93
C ASP A 121 10.18 -21.32 -1.87
N ILE A 122 10.91 -20.54 -1.06
CA ILE A 122 12.33 -20.71 -0.81
C ILE A 122 12.52 -20.90 0.69
N LYS A 123 13.05 -22.02 1.13
CA LYS A 123 13.31 -22.27 2.56
C LYS A 123 14.60 -21.57 3.01
N ASP A 124 14.69 -21.30 4.32
CA ASP A 124 15.96 -20.86 4.91
C ASP A 124 17.04 -21.92 4.70
N GLY A 125 18.24 -21.49 4.37
CA GLY A 125 19.33 -22.44 4.13
C GLY A 125 20.51 -21.85 3.39
N THR A 126 21.49 -22.71 3.09
CA THR A 126 22.68 -22.34 2.31
C THR A 126 22.55 -22.86 0.89
N TYR A 127 22.73 -21.97 -0.06
CA TYR A 127 22.51 -22.20 -1.48
C TYR A 127 23.72 -21.82 -2.34
N VAL A 128 23.84 -22.49 -3.48
CA VAL A 128 24.62 -22.02 -4.61
C VAL A 128 23.63 -21.50 -5.66
N ILE A 129 23.70 -20.21 -5.98
CA ILE A 129 22.80 -19.56 -6.93
C ILE A 129 23.41 -19.66 -8.32
N LYS A 130 22.79 -20.45 -9.19
CA LYS A 130 23.27 -20.74 -10.56
C LYS A 130 22.53 -19.90 -11.60
N SER A 131 23.22 -19.53 -12.68
CA SER A 131 22.56 -18.91 -13.81
C SER A 131 21.71 -19.93 -14.58
N ALA A 132 20.45 -19.57 -14.88
CA ALA A 132 19.58 -20.39 -15.73
C ALA A 132 20.02 -20.40 -17.20
N ILE A 133 20.81 -19.42 -17.64
CA ILE A 133 21.39 -19.39 -18.99
C ILE A 133 22.45 -20.47 -19.14
N ASN A 134 23.31 -20.64 -18.12
CA ASN A 134 24.34 -21.66 -18.09
C ASN A 134 24.67 -22.00 -16.63
N SER A 135 24.26 -23.18 -16.19
CA SER A 135 24.37 -23.64 -14.80
C SER A 135 25.82 -23.89 -14.31
N ASN A 136 26.81 -23.83 -15.20
CA ASN A 136 28.22 -23.86 -14.80
C ASN A 136 28.67 -22.55 -14.14
N TYR A 137 27.90 -21.44 -14.34
CA TYR A 137 28.18 -20.15 -13.76
C TYR A 137 27.26 -19.89 -12.56
N VAL A 138 27.89 -19.42 -11.48
CA VAL A 138 27.24 -19.17 -10.19
C VAL A 138 27.49 -17.73 -9.73
N LEU A 139 26.62 -17.24 -8.87
CA LEU A 139 26.77 -15.94 -8.23
C LEU A 139 27.93 -16.00 -7.23
N GLN A 140 28.87 -15.06 -7.33
CA GLN A 140 30.10 -15.01 -6.53
C GLN A 140 30.43 -13.59 -6.09
N VAL A 141 30.96 -13.44 -4.87
CA VAL A 141 31.67 -12.23 -4.48
C VAL A 141 33.04 -12.23 -5.15
N ALA A 142 33.33 -11.19 -5.94
CA ALA A 142 34.58 -11.07 -6.70
C ALA A 142 35.81 -11.25 -5.81
N GLY A 143 36.74 -12.16 -6.21
CA GLY A 143 37.94 -12.47 -5.46
C GLY A 143 37.70 -13.06 -4.06
N SER A 144 36.47 -13.53 -3.78
CA SER A 144 36.07 -13.98 -2.42
C SER A 144 36.37 -12.92 -1.35
N SER A 145 36.22 -11.64 -1.70
CA SER A 145 36.54 -10.51 -0.82
C SER A 145 35.63 -10.44 0.42
N ASN A 146 36.24 -10.11 1.55
CA ASN A 146 35.50 -9.79 2.79
C ASN A 146 35.21 -8.30 2.98
N ASN A 147 35.54 -7.46 2.00
CA ASN A 147 35.35 -6.02 2.08
C ASN A 147 33.89 -5.61 1.77
N ASN A 148 33.45 -4.49 2.38
CA ASN A 148 32.23 -3.82 1.96
C ASN A 148 32.38 -3.33 0.53
N LYS A 149 31.28 -3.32 -0.23
CA LYS A 149 31.24 -2.88 -1.64
C LYS A 149 32.01 -3.80 -2.61
N ALA A 150 32.37 -5.02 -2.18
CA ALA A 150 32.91 -6.01 -3.08
C ALA A 150 31.87 -6.33 -4.17
N ASN A 151 32.31 -6.37 -5.43
CA ASN A 151 31.41 -6.65 -6.55
C ASN A 151 30.86 -8.08 -6.46
N VAL A 152 29.62 -8.26 -6.88
CA VAL A 152 28.99 -9.56 -7.06
C VAL A 152 28.87 -9.83 -8.55
N GLN A 153 29.31 -10.99 -8.99
CA GLN A 153 29.46 -11.36 -10.40
C GLN A 153 29.09 -12.81 -10.67
N LEU A 154 28.93 -13.16 -11.92
CA LEU A 154 28.91 -14.56 -12.36
C LEU A 154 30.34 -15.07 -12.52
N TYR A 155 30.62 -16.28 -12.05
CA TYR A 155 31.90 -16.96 -12.17
C TYR A 155 31.69 -18.47 -12.30
N THR A 156 32.66 -19.18 -12.86
CA THR A 156 32.60 -20.64 -12.92
C THR A 156 32.49 -21.25 -11.53
N GLY A 157 31.56 -22.18 -11.37
CA GLY A 157 31.35 -22.89 -10.10
C GLY A 157 32.61 -23.66 -9.69
N ASN A 158 33.16 -23.36 -8.52
CA ASN A 158 34.34 -24.01 -7.95
C ASN A 158 34.14 -24.51 -6.52
N GLY A 159 32.92 -24.32 -5.96
CA GLY A 159 32.54 -24.79 -4.63
C GLY A 159 33.08 -23.96 -3.46
N SER A 160 33.75 -22.82 -3.71
CA SER A 160 34.29 -21.96 -2.67
C SER A 160 33.19 -21.35 -1.79
N GLU A 161 33.53 -20.96 -0.57
CA GLU A 161 32.60 -20.29 0.36
C GLU A 161 32.10 -18.93 -0.18
N GLY A 162 32.92 -18.25 -1.02
CA GLY A 162 32.52 -17.02 -1.69
C GLY A 162 31.40 -17.19 -2.74
N GLN A 163 31.06 -18.44 -3.09
CA GLN A 163 29.97 -18.83 -3.99
C GLN A 163 28.75 -19.40 -3.26
N LYS A 164 28.77 -19.47 -1.93
CA LYS A 164 27.67 -19.93 -1.12
C LYS A 164 26.92 -18.77 -0.48
N TRP A 165 25.62 -18.86 -0.46
CA TRP A 165 24.72 -17.82 0.00
C TRP A 165 23.74 -18.38 1.02
N ILE A 166 23.62 -17.71 2.16
CA ILE A 166 22.68 -18.06 3.22
C ILE A 166 21.44 -17.20 3.00
N ILE A 167 20.31 -17.85 2.82
CA ILE A 167 18.99 -17.23 2.73
C ILE A 167 18.28 -17.37 4.06
N SER A 168 17.74 -16.29 4.57
CA SER A 168 16.91 -16.24 5.78
C SER A 168 15.74 -15.29 5.60
N HIS A 169 14.58 -15.62 6.20
CA HIS A 169 13.39 -14.79 6.18
C HIS A 169 13.26 -13.94 7.45
N ASP A 170 12.67 -12.77 7.29
CA ASP A 170 12.17 -11.99 8.42
C ASP A 170 10.69 -12.30 8.70
N THR A 171 10.11 -11.65 9.72
CA THR A 171 8.71 -11.85 10.12
C THR A 171 7.70 -11.34 9.08
N ASN A 172 8.12 -10.52 8.13
CA ASN A 172 7.29 -9.99 7.04
C ASN A 172 7.41 -10.80 5.74
N GLY A 173 8.19 -11.89 5.75
CA GLY A 173 8.42 -12.73 4.57
C GLY A 173 9.51 -12.24 3.63
N TYR A 174 10.21 -11.14 3.93
CA TYR A 174 11.37 -10.71 3.14
C TYR A 174 12.56 -11.63 3.38
N ILE A 175 13.31 -11.87 2.31
CA ILE A 175 14.55 -12.64 2.40
C ILE A 175 15.77 -11.71 2.50
N THR A 176 16.74 -12.17 3.31
CA THR A 176 18.09 -11.64 3.30
C THR A 176 19.00 -12.68 2.64
N VAL A 177 19.85 -12.24 1.72
CA VAL A 177 20.82 -13.08 1.01
C VAL A 177 22.22 -12.71 1.50
N MET A 178 22.82 -13.55 2.34
CA MET A 178 24.11 -13.30 2.97
C MET A 178 25.18 -14.23 2.40
N ASN A 179 26.35 -13.69 2.04
CA ASN A 179 27.47 -14.52 1.60
C ASN A 179 28.04 -15.35 2.76
N ALA A 180 28.22 -16.64 2.55
CA ALA A 180 28.65 -17.57 3.60
C ALA A 180 30.07 -17.29 4.13
N GLN A 181 30.98 -16.75 3.29
CA GLN A 181 32.35 -16.43 3.68
C GLN A 181 32.43 -15.09 4.40
N SER A 182 31.99 -14.01 3.72
CA SER A 182 32.18 -12.64 4.22
C SER A 182 31.19 -12.24 5.31
N LYS A 183 30.08 -12.99 5.46
CA LYS A 183 28.94 -12.67 6.33
C LYS A 183 28.29 -11.32 6.01
N LYS A 184 28.49 -10.83 4.78
CA LYS A 184 27.88 -9.59 4.27
C LYS A 184 26.69 -9.90 3.41
N VAL A 185 25.71 -9.01 3.43
CA VAL A 185 24.47 -9.17 2.67
C VAL A 185 24.60 -8.59 1.26
N LEU A 186 23.81 -9.15 0.35
CA LEU A 186 23.60 -8.58 -0.97
C LEU A 186 22.84 -7.25 -0.83
N ASP A 187 23.38 -6.20 -1.40
CA ASP A 187 22.85 -4.86 -1.26
C ASP A 187 22.87 -4.12 -2.60
N VAL A 188 21.88 -3.25 -2.82
CA VAL A 188 21.83 -2.38 -4.01
C VAL A 188 22.64 -1.12 -3.72
N ASN A 189 23.68 -0.88 -4.49
CA ASN A 189 24.61 0.25 -4.27
C ASN A 189 23.85 1.58 -4.18
N GLY A 190 23.96 2.23 -3.01
CA GLY A 190 23.33 3.51 -2.72
C GLY A 190 21.81 3.49 -2.70
N ALA A 191 21.18 2.31 -2.52
CA ALA A 191 19.73 2.14 -2.59
C ALA A 191 19.11 2.73 -3.88
N SER A 192 19.88 2.75 -4.97
CA SER A 192 19.49 3.33 -6.25
C SER A 192 18.45 2.47 -6.95
N THR A 193 17.44 3.11 -7.55
CA THR A 193 16.43 2.47 -8.40
C THR A 193 16.73 2.63 -9.90
N LYS A 194 17.92 3.15 -10.25
CA LYS A 194 18.34 3.33 -11.65
C LYS A 194 18.85 2.03 -12.25
N ASN A 195 18.60 1.83 -13.53
CA ASN A 195 19.14 0.68 -14.25
C ASN A 195 20.69 0.72 -14.25
N GLY A 196 21.32 -0.42 -14.05
CA GLY A 196 22.79 -0.56 -14.06
C GLY A 196 23.47 -0.16 -12.74
N THR A 197 22.71 -0.10 -11.65
CA THR A 197 23.27 0.14 -10.29
C THR A 197 23.82 -1.13 -9.69
#